data_4f298dcc3168c60f3b9aee890c3eef03
#
_entry.id   4f298dcc3168c60f3b9aee890c3eef03
#
_cell.length_a   1.000
_cell.length_b   1.000
_cell.length_c   1.000
_cell.angle_alpha   90.00
_cell.angle_beta   90.00
_cell.angle_gamma   90.00
#
_symmetry.space_group_name_H-M   'P 1'
#
loop_
_entity.id
_entity.type
_entity.pdbx_description
1 polymer ?
#
loop_
_entity_poly.entity_id
_entity_poly.type
_entity_poly.pdbx_seq_one_letter_code
_entity_poly.pdbx_strand_id
1 'polypeptide(L)'
;KETQAILPLRGKVLNTFEVERDRLFANTEIHDISVAIGVDPHGLDDVVDSSGAGPSQAVSAPSGGSDPRAAGERGGILSGLRYGKICILSDADVDGSHIQVLLLTLFFRHFPKLIEAGHVYVARPPLFRVDAPARGKKPAAKLYALDQGELTAILDKLRKDGVSEGKWTISRFKG
;
A
#
# COMPACT_ATOMS: atom_id res chain seq x y z
N LYS A 1 0.70 7.19 -15.99
CA LYS A 1 -0.59 7.67 -15.43
C LYS A 1 -1.78 6.81 -15.86
N GLU A 2 -1.67 6.07 -16.96
CA GLU A 2 -2.79 5.24 -17.46
C GLU A 2 -3.07 4.01 -16.61
N THR A 3 -2.07 3.51 -15.89
CA THR A 3 -2.12 2.26 -15.10
C THR A 3 -2.01 2.45 -13.59
N GLN A 4 -1.85 3.70 -13.11
CA GLN A 4 -1.64 4.01 -11.70
C GLN A 4 -2.50 5.20 -11.27
N ALA A 5 -3.04 5.12 -10.04
CA ALA A 5 -3.75 6.20 -9.39
C ALA A 5 -3.21 6.42 -7.96
N ILE A 6 -3.42 7.62 -7.43
CA ILE A 6 -3.10 7.97 -6.04
C ILE A 6 -4.39 8.45 -5.40
N LEU A 7 -4.76 7.83 -4.28
CA LEU A 7 -5.83 8.26 -3.41
C LEU A 7 -5.22 8.95 -2.18
N PRO A 8 -5.29 10.29 -2.08
CA PRO A 8 -4.80 11.00 -0.90
C PRO A 8 -5.79 10.84 0.25
N LEU A 9 -5.31 10.41 1.43
CA LEU A 9 -6.10 10.36 2.65
C LEU A 9 -5.93 11.67 3.44
N ARG A 10 -7.03 12.16 4.02
CA ARG A 10 -7.06 13.48 4.69
C ARG A 10 -6.71 13.42 6.19
N GLY A 11 -6.04 12.38 6.64
CA GLY A 11 -5.65 12.22 8.04
C GLY A 11 -5.69 10.78 8.51
N LYS A 12 -5.91 10.59 9.81
CA LYS A 12 -6.04 9.26 10.41
C LYS A 12 -7.38 8.64 10.04
N VAL A 13 -7.33 7.49 9.41
CA VAL A 13 -8.52 6.70 9.06
C VAL A 13 -9.21 6.20 10.33
N LEU A 14 -10.52 6.00 10.27
CA LEU A 14 -11.30 5.41 11.36
C LEU A 14 -10.66 4.09 11.81
N ASN A 15 -10.53 3.88 13.12
CA ASN A 15 -10.17 2.57 13.65
C ASN A 15 -11.34 1.61 13.46
N THR A 16 -11.18 0.64 12.57
CA THR A 16 -12.25 -0.29 12.17
C THR A 16 -12.20 -1.62 12.90
N PHE A 17 -11.42 -1.71 14.00
CA PHE A 17 -11.24 -2.98 14.72
C PHE A 17 -12.57 -3.51 15.32
N GLU A 18 -13.39 -2.61 15.89
CA GLU A 18 -14.67 -2.94 16.55
C GLU A 18 -15.84 -2.13 15.96
N VAL A 19 -15.77 -1.77 14.68
CA VAL A 19 -16.82 -0.95 14.05
C VAL A 19 -17.85 -1.84 13.38
N GLU A 20 -19.13 -1.57 13.66
CA GLU A 20 -20.25 -2.20 12.98
C GLU A 20 -20.30 -1.82 11.49
N ARG A 21 -20.83 -2.70 10.65
CA ARG A 21 -20.88 -2.54 9.18
C ARG A 21 -21.55 -1.22 8.77
N ASP A 22 -22.68 -0.86 9.38
CA ASP A 22 -23.43 0.34 9.01
C ASP A 22 -22.59 1.62 9.20
N ARG A 23 -21.83 1.66 10.29
CA ARG A 23 -20.94 2.78 10.60
C ARG A 23 -19.70 2.82 9.67
N LEU A 24 -19.26 1.64 9.22
CA LEU A 24 -18.19 1.52 8.24
C LEU A 24 -18.60 2.15 6.89
N PHE A 25 -19.79 1.78 6.39
CA PHE A 25 -20.30 2.31 5.12
C PHE A 25 -20.66 3.80 5.18
N ALA A 26 -21.00 4.33 6.36
CA ALA A 26 -21.25 5.76 6.56
C ALA A 26 -19.96 6.60 6.56
N ASN A 27 -18.78 5.98 6.65
CA ASN A 27 -17.51 6.70 6.64
C ASN A 27 -17.06 7.00 5.21
N THR A 28 -16.96 8.29 4.88
CA THR A 28 -16.64 8.77 3.52
C THR A 28 -15.27 8.27 3.02
N GLU A 29 -14.25 8.22 3.89
CA GLU A 29 -12.91 7.78 3.50
C GLU A 29 -12.89 6.29 3.15
N ILE A 30 -13.61 5.47 3.91
CA ILE A 30 -13.72 4.03 3.66
C ILE A 30 -14.52 3.79 2.37
N HIS A 31 -15.60 4.55 2.18
CA HIS A 31 -16.36 4.53 0.93
C HIS A 31 -15.49 4.89 -0.27
N ASP A 32 -14.70 5.97 -0.18
CA ASP A 32 -13.80 6.41 -1.24
C ASP A 32 -12.73 5.34 -1.56
N ILE A 33 -12.19 4.66 -0.53
CA ILE A 33 -11.28 3.53 -0.70
C ILE A 33 -11.95 2.39 -1.46
N SER A 34 -13.17 1.98 -1.07
CA SER A 34 -13.93 0.90 -1.71
C SER A 34 -14.22 1.22 -3.17
N VAL A 35 -14.70 2.43 -3.46
CA VAL A 35 -14.97 2.90 -4.82
C VAL A 35 -13.69 2.95 -5.67
N ALA A 36 -12.58 3.44 -5.10
CA ALA A 36 -11.31 3.52 -5.81
C ALA A 36 -10.77 2.12 -6.17
N ILE A 37 -10.86 1.18 -5.25
CA ILE A 37 -10.38 -0.20 -5.43
C ILE A 37 -11.35 -1.00 -6.31
N GLY A 38 -12.65 -0.71 -6.24
CA GLY A 38 -13.71 -1.43 -6.94
C GLY A 38 -14.14 -2.72 -6.21
N VAL A 39 -13.94 -2.78 -4.90
CA VAL A 39 -14.33 -3.93 -4.05
C VAL A 39 -15.02 -3.40 -2.81
N ASP A 40 -16.18 -3.96 -2.49
CA ASP A 40 -16.91 -3.61 -1.28
C ASP A 40 -16.33 -4.30 -0.04
N PRO A 41 -16.45 -3.67 1.15
CA PRO A 41 -16.09 -4.30 2.40
C PRO A 41 -16.84 -5.61 2.63
N HIS A 42 -16.13 -6.67 2.97
CA HIS A 42 -16.65 -8.00 3.24
C HIS A 42 -15.95 -8.56 4.49
N GLY A 43 -16.68 -9.30 5.32
CA GLY A 43 -16.14 -9.90 6.55
C GLY A 43 -15.42 -11.23 6.28
N LEU A 44 -14.74 -11.75 7.31
CA LEU A 44 -14.17 -13.10 7.28
C LEU A 44 -15.29 -14.15 7.14
N ASP A 45 -16.48 -13.87 7.66
CA ASP A 45 -17.64 -14.76 7.60
C ASP A 45 -18.24 -14.84 6.18
N ASP A 46 -18.16 -13.75 5.39
CA ASP A 46 -18.61 -13.72 3.99
C ASP A 46 -17.73 -14.60 3.08
N VAL A 47 -16.56 -15.00 3.56
CA VAL A 47 -15.59 -15.81 2.81
C VAL A 47 -15.96 -17.30 2.85
N VAL A 48 -16.67 -17.74 3.87
CA VAL A 48 -17.02 -19.16 4.07
C VAL A 48 -18.21 -19.59 3.22
N ASP A 49 -19.10 -18.67 2.86
CA ASP A 49 -20.34 -18.97 2.14
C ASP A 49 -20.23 -18.99 0.60
N SER A 50 -19.06 -18.73 0.03
CA SER A 50 -18.87 -18.77 -1.44
C SER A 50 -18.89 -20.18 -2.05
N SER A 51 -19.18 -21.23 -1.27
CA SER A 51 -19.40 -22.61 -1.74
C SER A 51 -20.87 -23.03 -1.79
N GLY A 52 -21.83 -22.15 -1.47
CA GLY A 52 -23.26 -22.48 -1.46
C GLY A 52 -24.14 -21.31 -1.88
N ALA A 53 -24.95 -21.53 -2.89
CA ALA A 53 -25.88 -20.62 -3.53
C ALA A 53 -26.77 -19.80 -2.58
N GLY A 54 -26.76 -18.46 -2.71
CA GLY A 54 -27.73 -17.53 -2.12
C GLY A 54 -28.11 -16.43 -3.12
N PRO A 55 -29.30 -15.79 -3.03
CA PRO A 55 -30.00 -15.18 -4.15
C PRO A 55 -29.37 -13.90 -4.68
N SER A 56 -29.16 -13.96 -5.99
CA SER A 56 -28.78 -12.89 -6.91
C SER A 56 -29.73 -11.70 -6.86
N GLN A 57 -29.20 -10.48 -6.67
CA GLN A 57 -29.79 -9.28 -7.24
C GLN A 57 -28.84 -8.71 -8.31
N ALA A 58 -29.26 -8.88 -9.54
CA ALA A 58 -28.58 -8.42 -10.74
C ALA A 58 -28.70 -6.88 -10.86
N VAL A 59 -27.57 -6.18 -10.89
CA VAL A 59 -27.44 -4.84 -11.47
C VAL A 59 -26.55 -4.95 -12.70
N SER A 60 -27.11 -4.53 -13.82
CA SER A 60 -26.56 -4.61 -15.17
C SER A 60 -25.24 -3.85 -15.32
N ALA A 61 -24.20 -4.51 -15.84
CA ALA A 61 -22.93 -3.94 -16.21
C ALA A 61 -22.89 -3.56 -17.70
N PRO A 62 -22.18 -2.47 -18.09
CA PRO A 62 -21.89 -2.19 -19.50
C PRO A 62 -20.73 -3.05 -20.01
N SER A 63 -20.94 -3.59 -21.21
CA SER A 63 -20.03 -4.44 -21.97
C SER A 63 -18.77 -3.70 -22.46
N GLY A 64 -17.59 -4.33 -22.35
CA GLY A 64 -16.41 -3.93 -23.10
C GLY A 64 -15.10 -4.49 -22.59
N GLY A 65 -14.49 -5.44 -23.34
CA GLY A 65 -13.07 -5.77 -23.27
C GLY A 65 -12.72 -7.08 -22.56
N SER A 66 -12.58 -8.17 -23.32
CA SER A 66 -12.21 -9.51 -22.86
C SER A 66 -10.69 -9.70 -22.79
N ASP A 67 -10.15 -9.88 -21.60
CA ASP A 67 -8.80 -10.39 -21.36
C ASP A 67 -8.90 -11.88 -20.94
N PRO A 68 -8.21 -12.82 -21.60
CA PRO A 68 -8.37 -14.27 -21.36
C PRO A 68 -7.86 -14.76 -20.00
N ARG A 69 -7.16 -13.94 -19.23
CA ARG A 69 -6.68 -14.30 -17.89
C ARG A 69 -7.71 -14.15 -16.78
N ALA A 70 -8.85 -13.51 -17.06
CA ALA A 70 -9.95 -13.29 -16.13
C ALA A 70 -11.01 -14.41 -16.13
N ALA A 71 -10.75 -15.54 -16.75
CA ALA A 71 -11.76 -16.61 -16.95
C ALA A 71 -12.05 -17.46 -15.69
N GLY A 72 -11.32 -17.26 -14.57
CA GLY A 72 -11.49 -18.02 -13.31
C GLY A 72 -12.38 -17.40 -12.24
N GLU A 73 -12.70 -16.09 -12.32
CA GLU A 73 -13.31 -15.36 -11.20
C GLU A 73 -14.63 -14.63 -11.56
N ARG A 74 -15.36 -15.10 -12.54
CA ARG A 74 -16.65 -14.47 -12.91
C ARG A 74 -17.69 -14.75 -11.83
N GLY A 75 -17.80 -13.82 -10.86
CA GLY A 75 -18.76 -13.85 -9.77
C GLY A 75 -18.16 -13.80 -8.37
N GLY A 76 -16.83 -13.78 -8.21
CA GLY A 76 -16.17 -13.67 -6.91
C GLY A 76 -16.17 -12.24 -6.33
N ILE A 77 -15.92 -12.12 -5.03
CA ILE A 77 -15.84 -10.86 -4.27
C ILE A 77 -14.88 -9.83 -4.92
N LEU A 78 -13.85 -10.31 -5.62
CA LEU A 78 -12.84 -9.48 -6.30
C LEU A 78 -13.15 -9.19 -7.78
N SER A 79 -14.34 -9.54 -8.28
CA SER A 79 -14.69 -9.35 -9.71
C SER A 79 -14.65 -7.88 -10.17
N GLY A 80 -14.86 -6.94 -9.26
CA GLY A 80 -14.79 -5.49 -9.51
C GLY A 80 -13.43 -4.85 -9.30
N LEU A 81 -12.40 -5.63 -8.94
CA LEU A 81 -11.06 -5.11 -8.60
C LEU A 81 -10.44 -4.33 -9.78
N ARG A 82 -10.09 -3.07 -9.53
CA ARG A 82 -9.56 -2.14 -10.54
C ARG A 82 -8.04 -2.14 -10.65
N TYR A 83 -7.34 -2.50 -9.57
CA TYR A 83 -5.88 -2.41 -9.47
C TYR A 83 -5.28 -3.73 -8.97
N GLY A 84 -4.30 -4.25 -9.67
CA GLY A 84 -3.59 -5.47 -9.26
C GLY A 84 -2.69 -5.31 -8.03
N LYS A 85 -2.38 -4.07 -7.62
CA LYS A 85 -1.60 -3.77 -6.42
C LYS A 85 -2.13 -2.53 -5.74
N ILE A 86 -2.33 -2.61 -4.43
CA ILE A 86 -2.73 -1.53 -3.53
C ILE A 86 -1.56 -1.27 -2.60
N CYS A 87 -0.89 -0.11 -2.76
CA CYS A 87 0.27 0.26 -1.96
C CYS A 87 -0.11 1.30 -0.92
N ILE A 88 0.05 0.99 0.36
CA ILE A 88 -0.05 1.95 1.45
C ILE A 88 1.26 2.74 1.52
N LEU A 89 1.15 4.06 1.35
CA LEU A 89 2.27 4.99 1.42
C LEU A 89 2.07 5.90 2.63
N SER A 90 3.03 5.94 3.53
CA SER A 90 3.05 6.84 4.68
C SER A 90 4.47 7.28 5.00
N ASP A 91 4.62 8.34 5.79
CA ASP A 91 5.92 8.82 6.24
C ASP A 91 6.59 7.85 7.23
N ALA A 92 7.92 7.93 7.32
CA ALA A 92 8.72 7.09 8.22
C ALA A 92 8.74 7.66 9.66
N ASP A 93 7.61 8.12 10.17
CA ASP A 93 7.45 8.62 11.52
C ASP A 93 6.37 7.88 12.32
N VAL A 94 6.12 8.31 13.55
CA VAL A 94 5.15 7.67 14.45
C VAL A 94 3.73 7.79 13.90
N ASP A 95 3.34 8.95 13.36
CA ASP A 95 2.01 9.16 12.79
C ASP A 95 1.80 8.33 11.53
N GLY A 96 2.80 8.25 10.65
CA GLY A 96 2.76 7.39 9.47
C GLY A 96 2.64 5.91 9.83
N SER A 97 3.35 5.45 10.86
CA SER A 97 3.22 4.07 11.37
C SER A 97 1.82 3.80 11.92
N HIS A 98 1.22 4.77 12.61
CA HIS A 98 -0.15 4.64 13.11
C HIS A 98 -1.18 4.57 11.96
N ILE A 99 -1.02 5.41 10.93
CA ILE A 99 -1.88 5.35 9.73
C ILE A 99 -1.76 4.00 9.03
N GLN A 100 -0.54 3.45 8.92
CA GLN A 100 -0.34 2.10 8.37
C GLN A 100 -1.12 1.04 9.14
N VAL A 101 -1.05 1.06 10.47
CA VAL A 101 -1.76 0.09 11.32
C VAL A 101 -3.27 0.21 11.12
N LEU A 102 -3.82 1.42 11.07
CA LEU A 102 -5.26 1.65 10.84
C LEU A 102 -5.71 1.11 9.48
N LEU A 103 -4.94 1.38 8.41
CA LEU A 103 -5.24 0.87 7.07
C LEU A 103 -5.08 -0.65 6.98
N LEU A 104 -4.06 -1.22 7.58
CA LEU A 104 -3.89 -2.67 7.63
C LEU A 104 -5.02 -3.34 8.41
N THR A 105 -5.49 -2.73 9.50
CA THR A 105 -6.66 -3.20 10.25
C THR A 105 -7.92 -3.17 9.38
N LEU A 106 -8.14 -2.07 8.62
CA LEU A 106 -9.24 -1.97 7.68
C LEU A 106 -9.18 -3.11 6.64
N PHE A 107 -8.05 -3.29 5.98
CA PHE A 107 -7.91 -4.33 4.96
C PHE A 107 -8.04 -5.75 5.54
N PHE A 108 -7.45 -6.00 6.70
CA PHE A 108 -7.53 -7.31 7.35
C PHE A 108 -8.94 -7.69 7.77
N ARG A 109 -9.70 -6.74 8.33
CA ARG A 109 -11.05 -6.99 8.86
C ARG A 109 -12.14 -6.94 7.80
N HIS A 110 -12.00 -6.05 6.81
CA HIS A 110 -13.07 -5.70 5.88
C HIS A 110 -12.76 -5.95 4.41
N PHE A 111 -11.53 -6.39 4.10
CA PHE A 111 -11.11 -6.78 2.75
C PHE A 111 -10.16 -7.99 2.77
N PRO A 112 -10.47 -9.06 3.53
CA PRO A 112 -9.55 -10.18 3.72
C PRO A 112 -9.14 -10.84 2.39
N LYS A 113 -10.03 -10.92 1.41
CA LYS A 113 -9.73 -11.50 0.09
C LYS A 113 -8.65 -10.73 -0.66
N LEU A 114 -8.53 -9.42 -0.47
CA LEU A 114 -7.43 -8.64 -1.08
C LEU A 114 -6.07 -9.01 -0.48
N ILE A 115 -6.02 -9.32 0.82
CA ILE A 115 -4.79 -9.78 1.49
C ILE A 115 -4.45 -11.20 1.07
N GLU A 116 -5.42 -12.12 1.10
CA GLU A 116 -5.23 -13.53 0.70
C GLU A 116 -4.73 -13.65 -0.75
N ALA A 117 -5.28 -12.84 -1.66
CA ALA A 117 -4.86 -12.78 -3.06
C ALA A 117 -3.53 -12.01 -3.29
N GLY A 118 -2.93 -11.43 -2.24
CA GLY A 118 -1.64 -10.74 -2.32
C GLY A 118 -1.69 -9.38 -3.04
N HIS A 119 -2.81 -8.67 -2.97
CA HIS A 119 -2.97 -7.36 -3.60
C HIS A 119 -2.53 -6.19 -2.72
N VAL A 120 -2.38 -6.37 -1.39
CA VAL A 120 -2.06 -5.30 -0.44
C VAL A 120 -0.57 -5.27 -0.13
N TYR A 121 0.04 -4.09 -0.28
CA TYR A 121 1.45 -3.83 -0.05
C TYR A 121 1.64 -2.62 0.86
N VAL A 122 2.70 -2.63 1.65
CA VAL A 122 3.14 -1.48 2.45
C VAL A 122 4.47 -1.00 1.89
N ALA A 123 4.55 0.27 1.52
CA ALA A 123 5.81 0.88 1.14
C ALA A 123 6.68 1.12 2.39
N ARG A 124 7.97 0.84 2.26
CA ARG A 124 8.97 1.17 3.29
C ARG A 124 9.78 2.38 2.82
N PRO A 125 9.40 3.60 3.23
CA PRO A 125 10.18 4.79 2.88
C PRO A 125 11.55 4.73 3.54
N PRO A 126 12.61 5.26 2.88
CA PRO A 126 13.93 5.34 3.49
C PRO A 126 13.92 6.35 4.65
N LEU A 127 14.66 6.03 5.72
CA LEU A 127 14.82 6.93 6.86
C LEU A 127 15.93 7.95 6.62
N PHE A 128 16.95 7.59 5.84
CA PHE A 128 18.11 8.44 5.55
C PHE A 128 18.43 8.49 4.06
N ARG A 129 18.97 9.63 3.62
CA ARG A 129 19.61 9.81 2.33
C ARG A 129 21.04 10.26 2.53
N VAL A 130 21.98 9.64 1.86
CA VAL A 130 23.39 10.00 1.82
C VAL A 130 23.73 10.49 0.41
N ASP A 131 24.09 11.76 0.30
CA ASP A 131 24.56 12.35 -0.95
C ASP A 131 26.07 12.15 -1.01
N ALA A 132 26.53 11.23 -1.84
CA ALA A 132 27.94 10.91 -2.06
C ALA A 132 28.51 11.72 -3.23
N PRO A 133 29.69 12.34 -3.10
CA PRO A 133 30.30 13.13 -4.17
C PRO A 133 30.76 12.26 -5.33
N ALA A 134 30.93 12.87 -6.51
CA ALA A 134 31.60 12.24 -7.63
C ALA A 134 33.07 11.96 -7.30
N ARG A 135 33.60 10.82 -7.76
CA ARG A 135 34.99 10.45 -7.54
C ARG A 135 35.59 9.68 -8.70
N GLY A 136 36.59 10.24 -9.34
CA GLY A 136 37.20 9.65 -10.51
C GLY A 136 36.16 9.37 -11.60
N LYS A 137 36.01 8.10 -11.98
CA LYS A 137 35.00 7.68 -12.96
C LYS A 137 33.62 7.41 -12.38
N LYS A 138 33.45 7.42 -11.02
CA LYS A 138 32.14 7.22 -10.36
C LYS A 138 31.41 8.57 -10.26
N PRO A 139 30.19 8.70 -10.81
CA PRO A 139 29.39 9.91 -10.67
C PRO A 139 28.91 10.12 -9.24
N ALA A 140 28.47 11.34 -8.92
CA ALA A 140 27.77 11.62 -7.65
C ALA A 140 26.54 10.72 -7.54
N ALA A 141 26.30 10.18 -6.33
CA ALA A 141 25.22 9.24 -6.08
C ALA A 141 24.39 9.64 -4.87
N LYS A 142 23.08 9.39 -4.95
CA LYS A 142 22.14 9.47 -3.82
C LYS A 142 21.89 8.05 -3.33
N LEU A 143 22.34 7.73 -2.13
CA LEU A 143 22.15 6.43 -1.50
C LEU A 143 21.09 6.55 -0.42
N TYR A 144 20.23 5.55 -0.31
CA TYR A 144 19.13 5.54 0.65
C TYR A 144 19.32 4.41 1.65
N ALA A 145 19.00 4.67 2.91
CA ALA A 145 19.02 3.70 3.99
C ALA A 145 17.66 3.65 4.68
N LEU A 146 17.16 2.44 4.91
CA LEU A 146 15.89 2.19 5.58
C LEU A 146 15.99 2.33 7.09
N ASP A 147 17.18 2.08 7.64
CA ASP A 147 17.46 2.14 9.07
C ASP A 147 18.90 2.59 9.36
N GLN A 148 19.25 2.67 10.66
CA GLN A 148 20.57 3.07 11.12
C GLN A 148 21.65 2.06 10.75
N GLY A 149 21.34 0.77 10.69
CA GLY A 149 22.29 -0.28 10.32
C GLY A 149 22.72 -0.15 8.85
N GLU A 150 21.74 0.02 7.94
CA GLU A 150 22.02 0.28 6.53
C GLU A 150 22.79 1.59 6.31
N LEU A 151 22.47 2.65 7.09
CA LEU A 151 23.21 3.90 7.04
C LEU A 151 24.69 3.66 7.38
N THR A 152 24.98 2.96 8.48
CA THR A 152 26.34 2.63 8.90
C THR A 152 27.08 1.84 7.82
N ALA A 153 26.43 0.83 7.25
CA ALA A 153 27.03 0.03 6.16
C ALA A 153 27.35 0.87 4.91
N ILE A 154 26.49 1.83 4.55
CA ILE A 154 26.74 2.77 3.45
C ILE A 154 27.95 3.64 3.76
N LEU A 155 28.05 4.20 4.97
CA LEU A 155 29.15 5.06 5.37
C LEU A 155 30.48 4.31 5.41
N ASP A 156 30.49 3.07 5.91
CA ASP A 156 31.68 2.22 5.92
C ASP A 156 32.15 1.86 4.51
N LYS A 157 31.21 1.63 3.60
CA LYS A 157 31.52 1.44 2.19
C LYS A 157 32.14 2.68 1.56
N LEU A 158 31.62 3.88 1.84
CA LEU A 158 32.18 5.13 1.37
C LEU A 158 33.59 5.37 1.92
N ARG A 159 33.84 5.06 3.20
CA ARG A 159 35.18 5.12 3.83
C ARG A 159 36.15 4.16 3.15
N LYS A 160 35.76 2.90 2.93
CA LYS A 160 36.57 1.91 2.21
C LYS A 160 36.87 2.33 0.77
N ASP A 161 35.90 2.96 0.12
CA ASP A 161 36.10 3.56 -1.21
C ASP A 161 36.99 4.82 -1.16
N GLY A 162 37.45 5.23 0.04
CA GLY A 162 38.36 6.35 0.32
C GLY A 162 37.71 7.72 0.14
N VAL A 163 36.40 7.82 0.36
CA VAL A 163 35.72 9.11 0.52
C VAL A 163 35.96 9.59 1.94
N SER A 164 36.56 10.76 2.12
CA SER A 164 36.84 11.32 3.44
C SER A 164 35.54 11.75 4.13
N GLU A 165 35.50 11.64 5.45
CA GLU A 165 34.42 12.19 6.25
C GLU A 165 34.27 13.69 5.97
N GLY A 166 32.97 14.14 5.92
CA GLY A 166 32.65 15.54 5.58
C GLY A 166 32.48 15.80 4.07
N LYS A 167 32.80 14.83 3.19
CA LYS A 167 32.52 14.96 1.74
C LYS A 167 31.17 14.42 1.34
N TRP A 168 30.45 13.73 2.20
CA TRP A 168 29.05 13.32 2.02
C TRP A 168 28.12 14.12 2.95
N THR A 169 26.88 14.25 2.51
CA THR A 169 25.81 14.86 3.33
C THR A 169 24.78 13.82 3.68
N ILE A 170 24.40 13.75 4.97
CA ILE A 170 23.36 12.86 5.45
C ILE A 170 22.11 13.70 5.71
N SER A 171 21.01 13.33 5.06
CA SER A 171 19.67 13.90 5.30
C SER A 171 18.80 12.83 5.93
N ARG A 172 18.16 13.16 7.07
CA ARG A 172 17.12 12.32 7.67
C ARG A 172 15.77 12.80 7.17
N PHE A 173 14.97 11.89 6.64
CA PHE A 173 13.58 12.17 6.29
C PHE A 173 12.77 12.27 7.59
N LYS A 174 12.17 13.44 7.80
CA LYS A 174 11.17 13.66 8.84
C LYS A 174 9.83 13.70 8.14
N GLY A 175 8.86 13.04 8.72
CA GLY A 175 7.49 13.10 8.26
C GLY A 175 6.86 14.48 8.45
#